data_f26ff23f3fad0c6eff17dea49745218f
#
_entry.id   f26ff23f3fad0c6eff17dea49745218f
#
_cell.length_a   1.000
_cell.length_b   1.000
_cell.length_c   1.000
_cell.angle_alpha   90.00
_cell.angle_beta   90.00
_cell.angle_gamma   90.00
#
_symmetry.space_group_name_H-M   'P 1'
#
loop_
_entity.id
_entity.type
_entity.pdbx_description
1 polymer ?
#
loop_
_entity_poly.entity_id
_entity_poly.type
_entity_poly.pdbx_seq_one_letter_code
_entity_poly.pdbx_strand_id
1 'polypeptide(L)'
;MDNHYVPNLTIGPLVCEAIRPITDAIIDVHLMVKPVDRIIPDFAKAGANIITFHPEGSDHIDRSLSLVRENGCKSGLVFNPATPLEYLDHVMDKIDMVLLMSVNPGFGGQKFIPETLNKLRMARKKIDEYTEKTGREIWLEVDGGVNVDNIAEIAKAGADTFVAGSAIFKAGNDEDPNRYDTVVQSLRASLSKA
;
A
#
# COMPACT_ATOMS: atom_id res chain seq x y z
N MET A 1 10.81 3.87 5.99
CA MET A 1 10.64 4.90 7.05
C MET A 1 11.99 5.54 7.33
N ASP A 2 12.02 6.85 7.58
CA ASP A 2 13.27 7.66 7.58
C ASP A 2 13.56 8.39 8.90
N ASN A 3 12.78 8.10 9.94
CA ASN A 3 12.85 8.81 11.24
C ASN A 3 12.65 10.33 11.14
N HIS A 4 11.99 10.78 10.07
CA HIS A 4 11.62 12.18 9.84
C HIS A 4 10.12 12.31 9.56
N TYR A 5 9.62 11.62 8.52
CA TYR A 5 8.18 11.58 8.22
C TYR A 5 7.41 10.82 9.31
N VAL A 6 7.95 9.70 9.79
CA VAL A 6 7.43 8.91 10.92
C VAL A 6 8.54 8.65 11.94
N PRO A 7 8.23 8.50 13.25
CA PRO A 7 9.23 8.32 14.30
C PRO A 7 9.77 6.87 14.34
N ASN A 8 10.21 6.36 13.20
CA ASN A 8 10.80 5.01 13.06
C ASN A 8 11.75 4.98 11.85
N LEU A 9 12.81 4.19 11.97
CA LEU A 9 13.77 3.94 10.91
C LEU A 9 13.71 2.46 10.51
N THR A 10 13.61 2.17 9.22
CA THR A 10 13.50 0.81 8.72
C THR A 10 14.40 0.54 7.52
N ILE A 11 14.01 -0.39 6.65
CA ILE A 11 14.77 -0.86 5.50
C ILE A 11 14.88 0.21 4.39
N GLY A 12 15.93 0.09 3.59
CA GLY A 12 16.18 0.94 2.42
C GLY A 12 16.27 0.13 1.12
N PRO A 13 16.73 0.76 0.01
CA PRO A 13 16.82 0.13 -1.31
C PRO A 13 17.66 -1.15 -1.33
N LEU A 14 18.69 -1.25 -0.49
CA LEU A 14 19.57 -2.44 -0.41
C LEU A 14 18.79 -3.72 -0.08
N VAL A 15 17.73 -3.65 0.71
CA VAL A 15 16.89 -4.82 1.02
C VAL A 15 16.05 -5.20 -0.19
N CYS A 16 15.50 -4.23 -0.92
CA CYS A 16 14.80 -4.47 -2.17
C CYS A 16 15.72 -5.13 -3.21
N GLU A 17 16.94 -4.62 -3.37
CA GLU A 17 17.97 -5.18 -4.25
C GLU A 17 18.35 -6.62 -3.88
N ALA A 18 18.45 -6.94 -2.58
CA ALA A 18 18.75 -8.29 -2.10
C ALA A 18 17.60 -9.28 -2.34
N ILE A 19 16.35 -8.81 -2.30
CA ILE A 19 15.16 -9.65 -2.52
C ILE A 19 14.91 -9.90 -4.02
N ARG A 20 15.17 -8.92 -4.89
CA ARG A 20 14.82 -9.00 -6.31
C ARG A 20 15.31 -10.26 -7.04
N PRO A 21 16.57 -10.73 -6.88
CA PRO A 21 17.06 -11.91 -7.58
C PRO A 21 16.47 -13.25 -7.09
N ILE A 22 15.78 -13.27 -5.96
CA ILE A 22 15.22 -14.51 -5.37
C ILE A 22 13.70 -14.64 -5.53
N THR A 23 13.04 -13.70 -6.20
CA THR A 23 11.58 -13.76 -6.45
C THR A 23 11.19 -13.01 -7.70
N ASP A 24 10.22 -13.55 -8.46
CA ASP A 24 9.54 -12.87 -9.57
C ASP A 24 8.25 -12.15 -9.13
N ALA A 25 7.91 -12.23 -7.84
CA ALA A 25 6.74 -11.54 -7.30
C ALA A 25 6.86 -10.02 -7.45
N ILE A 26 5.71 -9.34 -7.48
CA ILE A 26 5.66 -7.88 -7.46
C ILE A 26 6.26 -7.40 -6.13
N ILE A 27 7.25 -6.50 -6.24
CA ILE A 27 7.78 -5.77 -5.09
C ILE A 27 7.07 -4.43 -5.05
N ASP A 28 6.17 -4.31 -4.07
CA ASP A 28 5.45 -3.09 -3.76
C ASP A 28 6.17 -2.33 -2.64
N VAL A 29 6.54 -1.09 -2.93
CA VAL A 29 7.32 -0.24 -2.03
C VAL A 29 6.49 0.93 -1.56
N HIS A 30 6.07 0.89 -0.30
CA HIS A 30 5.41 2.01 0.37
C HIS A 30 6.44 2.90 1.07
N LEU A 31 6.59 4.14 0.62
CA LEU A 31 7.56 5.11 1.13
C LEU A 31 6.94 6.04 2.19
N MET A 32 7.32 5.83 3.45
CA MET A 32 7.05 6.74 4.57
C MET A 32 8.29 7.60 4.82
N VAL A 33 8.62 8.49 3.88
CA VAL A 33 9.82 9.31 3.89
C VAL A 33 9.55 10.74 3.41
N LYS A 34 10.37 11.70 3.84
CA LYS A 34 10.31 13.10 3.41
C LYS A 34 11.73 13.71 3.34
N PRO A 35 12.12 14.33 2.19
CA PRO A 35 11.40 14.39 0.91
C PRO A 35 11.49 13.07 0.14
N VAL A 36 10.40 12.68 -0.55
CA VAL A 36 10.31 11.39 -1.23
C VAL A 36 11.11 11.31 -2.53
N ASP A 37 11.20 12.38 -3.29
CA ASP A 37 11.78 12.41 -4.65
C ASP A 37 13.21 11.86 -4.70
N ARG A 38 13.98 12.05 -3.65
CA ARG A 38 15.41 11.65 -3.63
C ARG A 38 15.62 10.14 -3.65
N ILE A 39 14.68 9.37 -3.10
CA ILE A 39 14.85 7.92 -2.91
C ILE A 39 14.07 7.09 -3.94
N ILE A 40 13.16 7.69 -4.68
CA ILE A 40 12.37 7.01 -5.72
C ILE A 40 13.27 6.30 -6.75
N PRO A 41 14.28 6.96 -7.37
CA PRO A 41 15.15 6.30 -8.35
C PRO A 41 15.93 5.11 -7.78
N ASP A 42 16.33 5.20 -6.50
CA ASP A 42 17.11 4.15 -5.86
C ASP A 42 16.27 2.88 -5.64
N PHE A 43 15.01 3.00 -5.22
CA PHE A 43 14.10 1.86 -5.10
C PHE A 43 13.70 1.29 -6.45
N ALA A 44 13.47 2.12 -7.46
CA ALA A 44 13.20 1.65 -8.82
C ALA A 44 14.37 0.84 -9.37
N LYS A 45 15.61 1.36 -9.24
CA LYS A 45 16.84 0.64 -9.63
C LYS A 45 17.04 -0.66 -8.85
N ALA A 46 16.63 -0.70 -7.58
CA ALA A 46 16.69 -1.88 -6.72
C ALA A 46 15.67 -2.96 -7.11
N GLY A 47 14.76 -2.68 -8.07
CA GLY A 47 13.82 -3.66 -8.61
C GLY A 47 12.38 -3.56 -8.07
N ALA A 48 12.00 -2.41 -7.51
CA ALA A 48 10.61 -2.14 -7.19
C ALA A 48 9.74 -2.17 -8.46
N ASN A 49 8.53 -2.72 -8.36
CA ASN A 49 7.54 -2.73 -9.44
C ASN A 49 6.50 -1.62 -9.24
N ILE A 50 6.18 -1.33 -7.98
CA ILE A 50 5.23 -0.32 -7.56
C ILE A 50 5.92 0.55 -6.51
N ILE A 51 5.73 1.86 -6.59
CA ILE A 51 6.17 2.80 -5.55
C ILE A 51 5.01 3.70 -5.19
N THR A 52 4.63 3.66 -3.92
CA THR A 52 3.59 4.51 -3.34
C THR A 52 4.19 5.44 -2.29
N PHE A 53 3.67 6.65 -2.20
CA PHE A 53 4.14 7.65 -1.24
C PHE A 53 2.99 8.52 -0.72
N HIS A 54 3.20 9.12 0.45
CA HIS A 54 2.24 10.03 1.06
C HIS A 54 2.30 11.42 0.41
N PRO A 55 1.15 12.08 0.15
CA PRO A 55 1.13 13.47 -0.32
C PRO A 55 2.00 14.40 0.53
N GLU A 56 2.02 14.20 1.84
CA GLU A 56 2.80 14.98 2.79
C GLU A 56 4.31 14.80 2.66
N GLY A 57 4.75 13.73 1.97
CA GLY A 57 6.17 13.45 1.68
C GLY A 57 6.72 14.19 0.46
N SER A 58 5.83 14.81 -0.34
CA SER A 58 6.18 15.52 -1.59
C SER A 58 5.73 16.97 -1.53
N ASP A 59 6.57 17.88 -2.03
CA ASP A 59 6.19 19.28 -2.25
C ASP A 59 5.41 19.48 -3.57
N HIS A 60 5.53 18.52 -4.52
CA HIS A 60 4.90 18.55 -5.84
C HIS A 60 4.44 17.17 -6.26
N ILE A 61 3.28 16.75 -5.82
CA ILE A 61 2.72 15.38 -5.98
C ILE A 61 2.73 14.92 -7.43
N ASP A 62 2.24 15.76 -8.36
CA ASP A 62 2.20 15.44 -9.79
C ASP A 62 3.60 15.12 -10.34
N ARG A 63 4.61 15.91 -9.99
CA ARG A 63 6.00 15.69 -10.37
C ARG A 63 6.55 14.39 -9.77
N SER A 64 6.27 14.11 -8.51
CA SER A 64 6.76 12.89 -7.83
C SER A 64 6.12 11.64 -8.44
N LEU A 65 4.84 11.66 -8.78
CA LEU A 65 4.18 10.57 -9.53
C LEU A 65 4.80 10.37 -10.90
N SER A 66 5.08 11.46 -11.63
CA SER A 66 5.78 11.39 -12.92
C SER A 66 7.18 10.79 -12.77
N LEU A 67 7.92 11.17 -11.72
CA LEU A 67 9.26 10.62 -11.42
C LEU A 67 9.22 9.10 -11.19
N VAL A 68 8.21 8.57 -10.47
CA VAL A 68 8.03 7.13 -10.30
C VAL A 68 7.86 6.44 -11.66
N ARG A 69 6.98 6.99 -12.52
CA ARG A 69 6.68 6.44 -13.84
C ARG A 69 7.86 6.52 -14.81
N GLU A 70 8.62 7.60 -14.80
CA GLU A 70 9.84 7.79 -15.59
C GLU A 70 10.93 6.77 -15.22
N ASN A 71 10.92 6.28 -13.99
CA ASN A 71 11.81 5.21 -13.53
C ASN A 71 11.24 3.79 -13.78
N GLY A 72 10.14 3.66 -14.54
CA GLY A 72 9.59 2.38 -14.98
C GLY A 72 8.71 1.66 -13.95
N CYS A 73 8.35 2.31 -12.84
CA CYS A 73 7.47 1.74 -11.82
C CYS A 73 6.02 2.20 -11.99
N LYS A 74 5.07 1.39 -11.53
CA LYS A 74 3.71 1.83 -11.26
C LYS A 74 3.72 2.79 -10.08
N SER A 75 2.88 3.82 -10.14
CA SER A 75 2.86 4.90 -9.14
C SER A 75 1.55 4.94 -8.36
N GLY A 76 1.62 5.33 -7.08
CA GLY A 76 0.43 5.49 -6.27
C GLY A 76 0.58 6.49 -5.13
N LEU A 77 -0.57 6.87 -4.57
CA LEU A 77 -0.65 7.75 -3.41
C LEU A 77 -1.17 6.99 -2.18
N VAL A 78 -0.58 7.33 -1.04
CA VAL A 78 -0.94 6.78 0.26
C VAL A 78 -1.61 7.85 1.12
N PHE A 79 -2.76 7.53 1.66
CA PHE A 79 -3.54 8.45 2.49
C PHE A 79 -3.55 8.01 3.95
N ASN A 80 -3.04 8.85 4.84
CA ASN A 80 -3.19 8.66 6.28
C ASN A 80 -4.68 8.70 6.66
N PRO A 81 -5.07 8.23 7.85
CA PRO A 81 -6.49 8.23 8.25
C PRO A 81 -7.18 9.58 8.06
N ALA A 82 -6.51 10.68 8.36
CA ALA A 82 -7.06 12.03 8.27
C ALA A 82 -6.72 12.79 6.96
N THR A 83 -5.87 12.24 6.08
CA THR A 83 -5.51 12.90 4.81
C THR A 83 -6.69 12.88 3.85
N PRO A 84 -7.11 14.01 3.27
CA PRO A 84 -8.27 14.09 2.38
C PRO A 84 -8.03 13.41 1.04
N LEU A 85 -9.09 12.82 0.44
CA LEU A 85 -9.03 12.13 -0.86
C LEU A 85 -9.04 13.07 -2.06
N GLU A 86 -9.24 14.37 -1.86
CA GLU A 86 -9.26 15.39 -2.90
C GLU A 86 -7.93 15.53 -3.64
N TYR A 87 -6.82 15.09 -3.05
CA TYR A 87 -5.55 14.97 -3.76
C TYR A 87 -5.63 14.08 -5.03
N LEU A 88 -6.59 13.14 -5.08
CA LEU A 88 -6.80 12.30 -6.25
C LEU A 88 -7.37 13.05 -7.46
N ASP A 89 -8.15 14.13 -7.24
CA ASP A 89 -8.97 14.75 -8.26
C ASP A 89 -8.20 15.29 -9.48
N HIS A 90 -6.90 15.54 -9.31
CA HIS A 90 -6.05 16.10 -10.35
C HIS A 90 -4.89 15.21 -10.80
N VAL A 91 -4.82 13.96 -10.32
CA VAL A 91 -3.68 13.06 -10.58
C VAL A 91 -4.07 11.61 -10.90
N MET A 92 -5.37 11.32 -11.06
CA MET A 92 -5.87 9.97 -11.35
C MET A 92 -5.27 9.38 -12.64
N ASP A 93 -4.92 10.19 -13.61
CA ASP A 93 -4.26 9.77 -14.86
C ASP A 93 -2.85 9.23 -14.67
N LYS A 94 -2.22 9.52 -13.54
CA LYS A 94 -0.87 9.07 -13.17
C LYS A 94 -0.84 7.98 -12.11
N ILE A 95 -1.99 7.64 -11.54
CA ILE A 95 -2.09 6.67 -10.42
C ILE A 95 -2.43 5.27 -10.96
N ASP A 96 -1.75 4.28 -10.47
CA ASP A 96 -2.02 2.86 -10.68
C ASP A 96 -2.51 2.20 -9.37
N MET A 97 -2.28 2.86 -8.22
CA MET A 97 -2.69 2.38 -6.90
C MET A 97 -3.05 3.53 -5.96
N VAL A 98 -4.11 3.37 -5.21
CA VAL A 98 -4.46 4.16 -4.04
C VAL A 98 -4.32 3.28 -2.81
N LEU A 99 -3.49 3.69 -1.85
CA LEU A 99 -3.33 2.99 -0.57
C LEU A 99 -3.95 3.81 0.55
N LEU A 100 -4.82 3.20 1.35
CA LEU A 100 -5.37 3.82 2.56
C LEU A 100 -4.76 3.21 3.82
N MET A 101 -4.17 4.06 4.65
CA MET A 101 -3.74 3.67 5.98
C MET A 101 -4.96 3.49 6.87
N SER A 102 -5.07 2.33 7.47
CA SER A 102 -6.10 2.01 8.49
C SER A 102 -5.53 2.01 9.92
N VAL A 103 -4.32 2.51 10.07
CA VAL A 103 -3.64 2.83 11.32
C VAL A 103 -2.80 4.08 11.12
N ASN A 104 -2.34 4.72 12.18
CA ASN A 104 -1.33 5.78 12.04
C ASN A 104 0.01 5.17 11.63
N PRO A 105 0.70 5.71 10.61
CA PRO A 105 1.94 5.14 10.10
C PRO A 105 3.08 5.21 11.13
N GLY A 106 4.02 4.25 11.03
CA GLY A 106 5.23 4.22 11.84
C GLY A 106 5.49 2.90 12.58
N PHE A 107 4.47 2.20 13.06
CA PHE A 107 4.63 0.96 13.81
C PHE A 107 3.60 -0.09 13.41
N GLY A 108 4.05 -1.35 13.29
CA GLY A 108 3.18 -2.49 13.04
C GLY A 108 2.40 -2.96 14.27
N GLY A 109 1.32 -3.75 14.05
CA GLY A 109 0.56 -4.40 15.12
C GLY A 109 -0.49 -3.51 15.80
N GLN A 110 -0.83 -2.38 15.20
CA GLN A 110 -1.90 -1.50 15.65
C GLN A 110 -3.29 -2.07 15.28
N LYS A 111 -4.31 -1.63 16.01
CA LYS A 111 -5.71 -1.98 15.71
C LYS A 111 -6.22 -1.17 14.52
N PHE A 112 -6.99 -1.82 13.66
CA PHE A 112 -7.69 -1.21 12.54
C PHE A 112 -8.59 -0.05 13.01
N ILE A 113 -8.54 1.08 12.32
CA ILE A 113 -9.38 2.25 12.57
C ILE A 113 -10.70 2.08 11.79
N PRO A 114 -11.87 1.88 12.46
CA PRO A 114 -13.13 1.55 11.79
C PRO A 114 -13.59 2.60 10.76
N GLU A 115 -13.30 3.89 11.00
CA GLU A 115 -13.65 4.98 10.08
C GLU A 115 -13.00 4.83 8.70
N THR A 116 -11.91 4.05 8.59
CA THR A 116 -11.29 3.75 7.29
C THR A 116 -12.24 3.03 6.34
N LEU A 117 -13.21 2.25 6.85
CA LEU A 117 -14.21 1.59 6.00
C LEU A 117 -15.04 2.59 5.18
N ASN A 118 -15.40 3.72 5.78
CA ASN A 118 -16.11 4.79 5.04
C ASN A 118 -15.20 5.43 4.00
N LYS A 119 -13.95 5.69 4.35
CA LYS A 119 -12.95 6.24 3.43
C LYS A 119 -12.66 5.31 2.25
N LEU A 120 -12.61 3.99 2.48
CA LEU A 120 -12.50 2.98 1.42
C LEU A 120 -13.65 3.08 0.42
N ARG A 121 -14.92 3.16 0.90
CA ARG A 121 -16.09 3.32 0.02
C ARG A 121 -16.00 4.60 -0.82
N MET A 122 -15.55 5.69 -0.22
CA MET A 122 -15.36 6.96 -0.93
C MET A 122 -14.25 6.86 -2.00
N ALA A 123 -13.11 6.24 -1.67
CA ALA A 123 -12.02 6.04 -2.61
C ALA A 123 -12.44 5.10 -3.75
N ARG A 124 -13.12 3.97 -3.44
CA ARG A 124 -13.64 3.03 -4.44
C ARG A 124 -14.58 3.73 -5.42
N LYS A 125 -15.49 4.53 -4.93
CA LYS A 125 -16.41 5.32 -5.78
C LYS A 125 -15.65 6.23 -6.76
N LYS A 126 -14.64 6.97 -6.28
CA LYS A 126 -13.81 7.83 -7.15
C LYS A 126 -13.05 7.01 -8.22
N ILE A 127 -12.53 5.86 -7.83
CA ILE A 127 -11.81 4.95 -8.75
C ILE A 127 -12.77 4.39 -9.80
N ASP A 128 -13.94 3.91 -9.40
CA ASP A 128 -14.93 3.33 -10.33
C ASP A 128 -15.41 4.37 -11.34
N GLU A 129 -15.75 5.59 -10.89
CA GLU A 129 -16.11 6.70 -11.77
C GLU A 129 -15.01 7.06 -12.77
N TYR A 130 -13.74 6.95 -12.36
CA TYR A 130 -12.60 7.17 -13.25
C TYR A 130 -12.43 6.00 -14.24
N THR A 131 -12.53 4.76 -13.76
CA THR A 131 -12.44 3.54 -14.57
C THR A 131 -13.53 3.50 -15.63
N GLU A 132 -14.78 3.83 -15.28
CA GLU A 132 -15.90 3.93 -16.23
C GLU A 132 -15.65 4.93 -17.37
N LYS A 133 -14.99 6.05 -17.07
CA LYS A 133 -14.69 7.11 -18.05
C LYS A 133 -13.48 6.78 -18.93
N THR A 134 -12.49 6.05 -18.42
CA THR A 134 -11.17 5.93 -19.08
C THR A 134 -10.79 4.51 -19.46
N GLY A 135 -11.45 3.50 -18.88
CA GLY A 135 -11.08 2.09 -19.00
C GLY A 135 -9.81 1.70 -18.21
N ARG A 136 -9.23 2.60 -17.43
CA ARG A 136 -8.04 2.32 -16.61
C ARG A 136 -8.44 1.78 -15.25
N GLU A 137 -7.85 0.66 -14.88
CA GLU A 137 -7.97 0.09 -13.54
C GLU A 137 -6.97 0.73 -12.59
N ILE A 138 -7.41 1.00 -11.35
CA ILE A 138 -6.59 1.48 -10.25
C ILE A 138 -6.86 0.57 -9.05
N TRP A 139 -5.81 0.01 -8.47
CA TRP A 139 -5.93 -0.83 -7.28
C TRP A 139 -6.22 0.01 -6.03
N LEU A 140 -7.08 -0.51 -5.16
CA LEU A 140 -7.36 0.09 -3.86
C LEU A 140 -6.81 -0.82 -2.76
N GLU A 141 -5.68 -0.40 -2.22
CA GLU A 141 -4.96 -1.11 -1.18
C GLU A 141 -5.27 -0.55 0.21
N VAL A 142 -5.18 -1.41 1.21
CA VAL A 142 -5.31 -1.05 2.62
C VAL A 142 -4.14 -1.59 3.43
N ASP A 143 -3.56 -0.76 4.29
CA ASP A 143 -2.49 -1.13 5.22
C ASP A 143 -2.83 -0.73 6.65
N GLY A 144 -2.82 -1.73 7.55
CA GLY A 144 -2.93 -1.54 8.99
C GLY A 144 -4.04 -2.36 9.65
N GLY A 145 -3.65 -3.27 10.54
CA GLY A 145 -4.58 -4.04 11.37
C GLY A 145 -5.48 -5.03 10.62
N VAL A 146 -5.17 -5.32 9.35
CA VAL A 146 -5.88 -6.34 8.55
C VAL A 146 -5.62 -7.73 9.14
N ASN A 147 -6.69 -8.51 9.32
CA ASN A 147 -6.64 -9.86 9.85
C ASN A 147 -7.83 -10.69 9.37
N VAL A 148 -7.90 -11.95 9.77
CA VAL A 148 -8.92 -12.93 9.35
C VAL A 148 -10.36 -12.49 9.70
N ASP A 149 -10.53 -11.73 10.78
CA ASP A 149 -11.86 -11.34 11.28
C ASP A 149 -12.44 -10.14 10.53
N ASN A 150 -11.58 -9.25 9.97
CA ASN A 150 -12.02 -8.00 9.36
C ASN A 150 -11.79 -7.91 7.84
N ILE A 151 -10.97 -8.76 7.25
CA ILE A 151 -10.57 -8.67 5.85
C ILE A 151 -11.77 -8.73 4.87
N ALA A 152 -12.80 -9.54 5.18
CA ALA A 152 -14.00 -9.62 4.36
C ALA A 152 -14.83 -8.31 4.39
N GLU A 153 -14.92 -7.65 5.55
CA GLU A 153 -15.61 -6.36 5.66
C GLU A 153 -14.83 -5.26 4.91
N ILE A 154 -13.50 -5.29 5.01
CA ILE A 154 -12.61 -4.36 4.30
C ILE A 154 -12.77 -4.52 2.78
N ALA A 155 -12.84 -5.77 2.28
CA ALA A 155 -13.09 -6.05 0.87
C ALA A 155 -14.46 -5.53 0.41
N LYS A 156 -15.52 -5.77 1.21
CA LYS A 156 -16.87 -5.21 0.95
C LYS A 156 -16.91 -3.69 0.94
N ALA A 157 -16.00 -3.04 1.65
CA ALA A 157 -15.84 -1.59 1.62
C ALA A 157 -15.12 -1.09 0.36
N GLY A 158 -14.59 -1.98 -0.47
CA GLY A 158 -14.04 -1.67 -1.79
C GLY A 158 -12.55 -1.95 -1.97
N ALA A 159 -11.82 -2.39 -0.95
CA ALA A 159 -10.42 -2.77 -1.10
C ALA A 159 -10.29 -4.05 -1.93
N ASP A 160 -9.30 -4.08 -2.84
CA ASP A 160 -8.94 -5.24 -3.65
C ASP A 160 -7.54 -5.78 -3.33
N THR A 161 -6.73 -5.00 -2.62
CA THR A 161 -5.36 -5.31 -2.22
C THR A 161 -5.17 -5.08 -0.71
N PHE A 162 -4.44 -5.99 -0.04
CA PHE A 162 -4.37 -6.00 1.43
C PHE A 162 -2.95 -6.22 1.93
N VAL A 163 -2.48 -5.35 2.83
CA VAL A 163 -1.23 -5.52 3.56
C VAL A 163 -1.51 -6.15 4.91
N ALA A 164 -1.00 -7.35 5.14
CA ALA A 164 -1.16 -8.10 6.37
C ALA A 164 0.22 -8.51 6.94
N GLY A 165 0.87 -7.61 7.68
CA GLY A 165 2.18 -7.86 8.27
C GLY A 165 2.08 -8.68 9.56
N SER A 166 1.70 -8.04 10.66
CA SER A 166 1.67 -8.69 11.98
C SER A 166 0.70 -9.88 12.07
N ALA A 167 -0.40 -9.84 11.32
CA ALA A 167 -1.36 -10.94 11.27
C ALA A 167 -0.76 -12.23 10.67
N ILE A 168 0.19 -12.10 9.75
CA ILE A 168 0.88 -13.24 9.15
C ILE A 168 2.11 -13.60 9.99
N PHE A 169 3.03 -12.67 10.18
CA PHE A 169 4.36 -12.97 10.74
C PHE A 169 4.35 -13.33 12.23
N LYS A 170 3.36 -12.85 13.01
CA LYS A 170 3.22 -13.25 14.42
C LYS A 170 2.45 -14.56 14.62
N ALA A 171 1.68 -14.99 13.61
CA ALA A 171 0.89 -16.22 13.67
C ALA A 171 1.57 -17.40 12.97
N GLY A 172 2.83 -17.27 12.56
CA GLY A 172 3.59 -18.34 11.93
C GLY A 172 3.77 -19.53 12.87
N ASN A 173 3.63 -20.73 12.31
CA ASN A 173 3.76 -22.00 13.03
C ASN A 173 4.88 -22.83 12.41
N ASP A 174 5.77 -23.39 13.23
CA ASP A 174 6.90 -24.20 12.79
C ASP A 174 6.45 -25.60 12.27
N GLU A 175 5.21 -26.02 12.58
CA GLU A 175 4.59 -27.24 12.03
C GLU A 175 4.01 -27.03 10.61
N ASP A 176 3.84 -25.77 10.18
CA ASP A 176 3.40 -25.43 8.82
C ASP A 176 4.61 -25.54 7.86
N PRO A 177 4.52 -26.32 6.76
CA PRO A 177 5.64 -26.54 5.83
C PRO A 177 6.32 -25.26 5.33
N ASN A 178 5.56 -24.19 5.16
CA ASN A 178 6.07 -22.86 4.76
C ASN A 178 5.88 -21.82 5.88
N ARG A 179 5.62 -22.26 7.10
CA ARG A 179 5.46 -21.46 8.32
C ARG A 179 4.24 -20.52 8.32
N TYR A 180 3.81 -20.00 7.17
CA TYR A 180 2.75 -18.98 7.05
C TYR A 180 1.58 -19.39 6.15
N ASP A 181 1.65 -20.54 5.47
CA ASP A 181 0.65 -20.96 4.48
C ASP A 181 -0.76 -21.04 5.08
N THR A 182 -0.89 -21.65 6.25
CA THR A 182 -2.18 -21.80 6.94
C THR A 182 -2.82 -20.45 7.24
N VAL A 183 -2.03 -19.45 7.64
CA VAL A 183 -2.50 -18.11 7.94
C VAL A 183 -2.96 -17.41 6.66
N VAL A 184 -2.16 -17.49 5.59
CA VAL A 184 -2.48 -16.89 4.29
C VAL A 184 -3.74 -17.53 3.70
N GLN A 185 -3.88 -18.87 3.79
CA GLN A 185 -5.09 -19.57 3.34
C GLN A 185 -6.33 -19.15 4.13
N SER A 186 -6.21 -18.93 5.44
CA SER A 186 -7.30 -18.46 6.29
C SER A 186 -7.75 -17.05 5.90
N LEU A 187 -6.83 -16.14 5.59
CA LEU A 187 -7.13 -14.81 5.07
C LEU A 187 -7.86 -14.89 3.72
N ARG A 188 -7.37 -15.71 2.78
CA ARG A 188 -8.01 -15.92 1.48
C ARG A 188 -9.39 -16.56 1.57
N ALA A 189 -9.57 -17.52 2.48
CA ALA A 189 -10.88 -18.13 2.76
C ALA A 189 -11.89 -17.14 3.35
N SER A 190 -11.42 -16.17 4.14
CA SER A 190 -12.27 -15.09 4.64
C SER A 190 -12.65 -14.11 3.52
N LEU A 191 -11.74 -13.78 2.60
CA LEU A 191 -12.03 -12.96 1.42
C LEU A 191 -13.10 -13.59 0.51
N SER A 192 -13.13 -14.92 0.36
CA SER A 192 -14.16 -15.59 -0.48
C SER A 192 -15.59 -15.46 0.06
N LYS A 193 -15.77 -14.88 1.25
CA LYS A 193 -17.08 -14.59 1.86
C LYS A 193 -17.52 -13.11 1.67
N ALA A 194 -16.69 -12.31 1.00
CA ALA A 194 -16.91 -10.87 0.78
C ALA A 194 -17.96 -10.55 -0.30
#